data_dc3c890f5259fc1d084df3045061c06b
#
_entry.id   dc3c890f5259fc1d084df3045061c06b
#
_cell.length_a   1.000
_cell.length_b   1.000
_cell.length_c   1.000
_cell.angle_alpha   90.00
_cell.angle_beta   90.00
_cell.angle_gamma   90.00
#
_symmetry.space_group_name_H-M   'P 1'
#
loop_
_entity.id
_entity.type
_entity.pdbx_description
1 polymer ?
#
loop_
_entity_poly.entity_id
_entity_poly.type
_entity_poly.pdbx_seq_one_letter_code
_entity_poly.pdbx_strand_id
1 'polypeptide(L)'
;MKYCLNIEEICKETLYNRVRTTDYPECNDYLDGLTIVSADYKEVFNQYKDTSNVVFLIDPPYLNTDVGTYKMCWKLADYLDVLTLLSGHSFVYFTSNKSSILELCDWIGRNITVGNPFEQCTKVEFNANMNYSSTYTDIMLYKKTG
;
A
#
# COMPACT_ATOMS: atom_id res chain seq x y z
N MET A 1 -7.86 5.91 20.23
CA MET A 1 -7.11 4.64 20.08
C MET A 1 -5.93 4.71 21.04
N LYS A 2 -5.79 3.78 21.94
CA LYS A 2 -4.69 3.74 22.91
C LYS A 2 -3.55 2.92 22.30
N TYR A 3 -2.35 3.45 22.28
CA TYR A 3 -1.19 2.73 21.77
C TYR A 3 -0.61 1.86 22.88
N CYS A 4 -0.50 0.56 22.65
CA CYS A 4 0.20 -0.35 23.54
C CYS A 4 1.68 -0.38 23.16
N LEU A 5 2.55 -0.25 24.17
CA LEU A 5 4.00 -0.19 23.96
C LEU A 5 4.65 -1.59 23.99
N ASN A 6 3.93 -2.59 24.48
CA ASN A 6 4.41 -3.95 24.60
C ASN A 6 3.26 -4.97 24.61
N ILE A 7 3.60 -6.25 24.50
CA ILE A 7 2.63 -7.37 24.47
C ILE A 7 1.79 -7.45 25.75
N GLU A 8 2.36 -7.16 26.93
CA GLU A 8 1.64 -7.23 28.18
C GLU A 8 0.53 -6.18 28.26
N GLU A 9 0.75 -4.99 27.71
CA GLU A 9 -0.28 -3.96 27.60
C GLU A 9 -1.37 -4.35 26.62
N ILE A 10 -1.00 -4.97 25.50
CA ILE A 10 -1.96 -5.49 24.51
C ILE A 10 -2.88 -6.53 25.17
N CYS A 11 -2.33 -7.42 26.00
CA CYS A 11 -3.11 -8.45 26.69
C CYS A 11 -4.04 -7.91 27.78
N LYS A 12 -3.74 -6.74 28.35
CA LYS A 12 -4.55 -6.09 29.38
C LYS A 12 -5.67 -5.20 28.86
N GLU A 13 -5.53 -4.73 27.62
CA GLU A 13 -6.53 -3.87 27.00
C GLU A 13 -7.66 -4.72 26.40
N THR A 14 -8.89 -4.25 26.56
CA THR A 14 -10.02 -4.79 25.79
C THR A 14 -9.86 -4.28 24.36
N LEU A 15 -9.15 -5.00 23.55
CA LEU A 15 -8.99 -4.68 22.15
C LEU A 15 -10.37 -4.69 21.49
N TYR A 16 -10.66 -3.69 20.69
CA TYR A 16 -11.90 -3.56 19.93
C TYR A 16 -12.13 -4.78 19.01
N ASN A 17 -11.05 -5.40 18.60
CA ASN A 17 -11.05 -6.71 17.97
C ASN A 17 -10.70 -7.73 19.06
N ARG A 18 -11.66 -8.53 19.47
CA ARG A 18 -11.37 -9.70 20.28
C ARG A 18 -10.30 -10.50 19.55
N VAL A 19 -9.12 -10.59 20.15
CA VAL A 19 -8.15 -11.60 19.74
C VAL A 19 -8.91 -12.93 19.85
N ARG A 20 -9.16 -13.58 18.71
CA ARG A 20 -9.82 -14.87 18.73
C ARG A 20 -8.93 -15.81 19.52
N THR A 21 -9.48 -16.42 20.55
CA THR A 21 -8.80 -17.45 21.35
C THR A 21 -8.70 -18.80 20.63
N THR A 22 -9.00 -18.84 19.33
CA THR A 22 -8.80 -20.03 18.51
C THR A 22 -7.33 -20.11 18.12
N ASP A 23 -6.71 -21.23 18.46
CA ASP A 23 -5.37 -21.56 17.99
C ASP A 23 -5.35 -21.49 16.45
N TYR A 24 -4.55 -20.60 15.93
CA TYR A 24 -4.22 -20.59 14.50
C TYR A 24 -3.12 -21.64 14.28
N PRO A 25 -3.23 -22.46 13.25
CA PRO A 25 -2.11 -23.34 12.91
C PRO A 25 -0.87 -22.48 12.66
N GLU A 26 0.25 -22.91 13.22
CA GLU A 26 1.53 -22.28 12.94
C GLU A 26 1.79 -22.30 11.45
N CYS A 27 2.04 -21.14 10.86
CA CYS A 27 2.47 -21.03 9.46
C CYS A 27 4.00 -21.15 9.43
N ASN A 28 4.51 -22.32 9.83
CA ASN A 28 5.93 -22.61 9.74
C ASN A 28 6.37 -22.53 8.27
N ASP A 29 7.52 -21.97 8.03
CA ASP A 29 8.18 -21.86 6.72
C ASP A 29 7.49 -20.92 5.70
N TYR A 30 6.35 -20.31 6.04
CA TYR A 30 5.62 -19.42 5.11
C TYR A 30 6.43 -18.18 4.69
N LEU A 31 7.29 -17.70 5.58
CA LEU A 31 8.16 -16.53 5.34
C LEU A 31 9.60 -16.92 4.99
N ASP A 32 9.88 -18.23 4.82
CA ASP A 32 11.20 -18.68 4.47
C ASP A 32 11.60 -18.17 3.09
N GLY A 33 12.83 -17.71 3.00
CA GLY A 33 13.38 -17.12 1.78
C GLY A 33 13.01 -15.64 1.56
N LEU A 34 12.19 -15.02 2.45
CA LEU A 34 11.94 -13.59 2.39
C LEU A 34 13.06 -12.79 3.07
N THR A 35 13.50 -11.75 2.41
CA THR A 35 14.41 -10.74 2.99
C THR A 35 13.58 -9.59 3.56
N ILE A 36 13.61 -9.42 4.88
CA ILE A 36 12.91 -8.33 5.57
C ILE A 36 13.90 -7.21 5.85
N VAL A 37 13.62 -6.02 5.33
CA VAL A 37 14.43 -4.82 5.54
C VAL A 37 13.56 -3.67 6.05
N SER A 38 14.14 -2.79 6.86
CA SER A 38 13.54 -1.51 7.25
C SER A 38 14.42 -0.40 6.71
N ALA A 39 14.01 0.16 5.57
CA ALA A 39 14.77 1.17 4.85
C ALA A 39 13.83 2.17 4.17
N ASP A 40 14.36 3.29 3.70
CA ASP A 40 13.61 4.21 2.85
C ASP A 40 13.25 3.54 1.52
N TYR A 41 12.01 3.74 1.07
CA TYR A 41 11.51 3.11 -0.17
C TYR A 41 12.34 3.49 -1.40
N LYS A 42 12.93 4.69 -1.44
CA LYS A 42 13.81 5.14 -2.53
C LYS A 42 15.12 4.34 -2.57
N GLU A 43 15.65 4.00 -1.40
CA GLU A 43 16.86 3.16 -1.31
C GLU A 43 16.57 1.74 -1.81
N VAL A 44 15.48 1.14 -1.34
CA VAL A 44 15.06 -0.20 -1.78
C VAL A 44 14.80 -0.21 -3.29
N PHE A 45 14.06 0.78 -3.81
CA PHE A 45 13.80 0.87 -5.24
C PHE A 45 15.08 0.97 -6.05
N ASN A 46 16.00 1.88 -5.67
CA ASN A 46 17.27 2.07 -6.38
C ASN A 46 18.15 0.81 -6.39
N GLN A 47 18.04 -0.03 -5.36
CA GLN A 47 18.78 -1.29 -5.30
C GLN A 47 18.31 -2.30 -6.37
N TYR A 48 17.01 -2.31 -6.70
CA TYR A 48 16.41 -3.35 -7.53
C TYR A 48 15.91 -2.88 -8.90
N LYS A 49 15.84 -1.58 -9.18
CA LYS A 49 15.24 -1.02 -10.40
C LYS A 49 15.85 -1.54 -11.70
N ASP A 50 17.14 -1.84 -11.70
CA ASP A 50 17.89 -2.33 -12.86
C ASP A 50 18.00 -3.87 -12.90
N THR A 51 17.36 -4.56 -11.96
CA THR A 51 17.35 -6.02 -11.88
C THR A 51 16.26 -6.59 -12.80
N SER A 52 16.59 -7.60 -13.59
CA SER A 52 15.61 -8.26 -14.45
C SER A 52 14.57 -9.05 -13.66
N ASN A 53 13.36 -9.15 -14.18
CA ASN A 53 12.24 -9.92 -13.58
C ASN A 53 11.80 -9.45 -12.19
N VAL A 54 12.01 -8.19 -11.85
CA VAL A 54 11.50 -7.58 -10.63
C VAL A 54 10.10 -7.04 -10.86
N VAL A 55 9.21 -7.27 -9.90
CA VAL A 55 7.89 -6.64 -9.81
C VAL A 55 7.83 -5.90 -8.47
N PHE A 56 7.59 -4.59 -8.52
CA PHE A 56 7.41 -3.77 -7.32
C PHE A 56 5.99 -3.89 -6.80
N LEU A 57 5.83 -4.26 -5.53
CA LEU A 57 4.55 -4.28 -4.83
C LEU A 57 4.49 -3.06 -3.92
N ILE A 58 3.53 -2.16 -4.16
CA ILE A 58 3.44 -0.84 -3.55
C ILE A 58 2.10 -0.69 -2.82
N ASP A 59 2.17 -0.50 -1.52
CA ASP A 59 1.00 -0.27 -0.65
C ASP A 59 1.21 0.99 0.21
N PRO A 60 1.12 2.20 -0.37
CA PRO A 60 1.33 3.45 0.35
C PRO A 60 0.09 3.84 1.15
N PRO A 61 0.22 4.73 2.15
CA PRO A 61 -0.93 5.38 2.76
C PRO A 61 -1.84 5.99 1.68
N TYR A 62 -3.16 5.97 1.89
CA TYR A 62 -4.06 6.54 0.89
C TYR A 62 -4.02 8.07 0.91
N LEU A 63 -3.90 8.68 -0.25
CA LEU A 63 -3.94 10.15 -0.39
C LEU A 63 -5.31 10.67 0.09
N ASN A 64 -5.32 11.68 0.96
CA ASN A 64 -6.50 12.27 1.62
C ASN A 64 -7.15 11.40 2.71
N THR A 65 -6.52 10.33 3.19
CA THR A 65 -6.99 9.69 4.42
C THR A 65 -6.47 10.41 5.65
N ASP A 66 -7.25 10.37 6.73
CA ASP A 66 -6.83 10.92 8.01
C ASP A 66 -5.58 10.14 8.52
N VAL A 67 -4.46 10.85 8.55
CA VAL A 67 -3.15 10.28 8.89
C VAL A 67 -2.90 10.20 10.40
N GLY A 68 -3.91 10.46 11.24
CA GLY A 68 -3.78 10.46 12.69
C GLY A 68 -3.24 9.16 13.31
N THR A 69 -3.21 8.07 12.55
CA THR A 69 -2.67 6.77 12.97
C THR A 69 -1.25 6.48 12.47
N TYR A 70 -0.72 7.25 11.53
CA TYR A 70 0.61 7.03 10.99
C TYR A 70 1.63 7.99 11.63
N LYS A 71 2.76 7.45 12.07
CA LYS A 71 3.87 8.25 12.63
C LYS A 71 4.53 9.16 11.59
N MET A 72 4.40 8.84 10.32
CA MET A 72 4.94 9.61 9.20
C MET A 72 3.79 10.00 8.27
N CYS A 73 3.62 11.30 8.09
CA CYS A 73 2.66 11.83 7.11
C CYS A 73 3.33 11.87 5.73
N TRP A 74 2.83 11.10 4.79
CA TRP A 74 3.19 11.24 3.39
C TRP A 74 2.68 12.58 2.86
N LYS A 75 3.55 13.31 2.18
CA LYS A 75 3.21 14.53 1.46
C LYS A 75 2.86 14.17 0.01
N LEU A 76 2.16 15.05 -0.68
CA LEU A 76 1.86 14.87 -2.11
C LEU A 76 3.12 14.55 -2.93
N ALA A 77 4.26 15.18 -2.60
CA ALA A 77 5.53 14.91 -3.27
C ALA A 77 5.96 13.43 -3.17
N ASP A 78 5.73 12.76 -2.03
CA ASP A 78 6.09 11.35 -1.86
C ASP A 78 5.29 10.46 -2.82
N TYR A 79 4.00 10.76 -3.02
CA TYR A 79 3.17 10.03 -4.00
C TYR A 79 3.65 10.28 -5.43
N LEU A 80 3.98 11.52 -5.79
CA LEU A 80 4.49 11.86 -7.12
C LEU A 80 5.86 11.22 -7.38
N ASP A 81 6.72 11.16 -6.37
CA ASP A 81 7.99 10.44 -6.45
C ASP A 81 7.78 8.95 -6.74
N VAL A 82 6.85 8.30 -6.03
CA VAL A 82 6.51 6.89 -6.29
C VAL A 82 5.98 6.70 -7.72
N LEU A 83 5.09 7.57 -8.20
CA LEU A 83 4.59 7.48 -9.58
C LEU A 83 5.72 7.63 -10.60
N THR A 84 6.69 8.49 -10.33
CA THR A 84 7.89 8.65 -11.17
C THR A 84 8.74 7.38 -11.17
N LEU A 85 8.96 6.76 -9.99
CA LEU A 85 9.71 5.52 -9.86
C LEU A 85 9.04 4.35 -10.59
N LEU A 86 7.71 4.29 -10.64
CA LEU A 86 6.96 3.22 -11.31
C LEU A 86 7.00 3.31 -12.84
N SER A 87 7.37 4.46 -13.38
CA SER A 87 7.44 4.67 -14.84
C SER A 87 8.46 3.72 -15.47
N GLY A 88 7.99 2.86 -16.39
CA GLY A 88 8.85 1.89 -17.09
C GLY A 88 9.11 0.58 -16.32
N HIS A 89 8.54 0.38 -15.14
CA HIS A 89 8.72 -0.83 -14.35
C HIS A 89 7.44 -1.66 -14.24
N SER A 90 7.59 -2.96 -13.96
CA SER A 90 6.46 -3.83 -13.59
C SER A 90 6.10 -3.60 -12.12
N PHE A 91 4.82 -3.43 -11.85
CA PHE A 91 4.35 -3.15 -10.48
C PHE A 91 2.94 -3.67 -10.19
N VAL A 92 2.65 -3.79 -8.92
CA VAL A 92 1.32 -3.94 -8.34
C VAL A 92 1.14 -2.78 -7.36
N TYR A 93 0.09 -1.98 -7.53
CA TYR A 93 -0.19 -0.82 -6.69
C TYR A 93 -1.54 -0.96 -6.01
N PHE A 94 -1.56 -0.85 -4.69
CA PHE A 94 -2.76 -0.90 -3.88
C PHE A 94 -3.24 0.52 -3.57
N THR A 95 -4.52 0.74 -3.69
CA THR A 95 -5.20 1.99 -3.34
C THR A 95 -6.67 1.74 -3.00
N SER A 96 -7.45 2.77 -2.79
CA SER A 96 -8.86 2.70 -2.43
C SER A 96 -9.65 3.79 -3.17
N ASN A 97 -10.95 3.61 -3.32
CA ASN A 97 -11.85 4.64 -3.83
C ASN A 97 -11.95 5.87 -2.91
N LYS A 98 -11.41 5.81 -1.70
CA LYS A 98 -11.27 6.96 -0.79
C LYS A 98 -10.01 7.79 -1.06
N SER A 99 -9.10 7.29 -1.88
CA SER A 99 -7.86 7.98 -2.24
C SER A 99 -8.06 8.81 -3.50
N SER A 100 -7.62 10.05 -3.50
CA SER A 100 -7.65 10.93 -4.68
C SER A 100 -6.52 10.66 -5.68
N ILE A 101 -5.70 9.62 -5.48
CA ILE A 101 -4.54 9.36 -6.34
C ILE A 101 -4.92 9.05 -7.79
N LEU A 102 -6.01 8.32 -8.00
CA LEU A 102 -6.47 7.97 -9.35
C LEU A 102 -7.01 9.21 -10.08
N GLU A 103 -7.81 10.03 -9.38
CA GLU A 103 -8.32 11.29 -9.92
C GLU A 103 -7.17 12.24 -10.31
N LEU A 104 -6.14 12.33 -9.44
CA LEU A 104 -4.94 13.11 -9.72
C LEU A 104 -4.22 12.62 -10.99
N CYS A 105 -4.02 11.31 -11.11
CA CYS A 105 -3.36 10.72 -12.28
C CYS A 105 -4.17 10.95 -13.57
N ASP A 106 -5.48 10.82 -13.50
CA ASP A 106 -6.37 11.07 -14.63
C ASP A 106 -6.35 12.55 -15.07
N TRP A 107 -6.27 13.46 -14.09
CA TRP A 107 -6.13 14.88 -14.37
C TRP A 107 -4.77 15.20 -15.03
N ILE A 108 -3.68 14.65 -14.49
CA ILE A 108 -2.33 14.78 -15.07
C ILE A 108 -2.31 14.26 -16.49
N GLY A 109 -2.87 13.08 -16.75
CA GLY A 109 -2.88 12.47 -18.08
C GLY A 109 -3.61 13.31 -19.15
N ARG A 110 -4.60 14.12 -18.72
CA ARG A 110 -5.35 15.00 -19.62
C ARG A 110 -4.76 16.39 -19.78
N ASN A 111 -4.01 16.87 -18.80
CA ASN A 111 -3.64 18.29 -18.71
C ASN A 111 -2.12 18.54 -18.74
N ILE A 112 -1.30 17.52 -18.55
CA ILE A 112 0.16 17.67 -18.48
C ILE A 112 0.80 16.58 -19.36
N THR A 113 1.91 16.89 -20.00
CA THR A 113 2.67 15.96 -20.86
C THR A 113 3.38 14.83 -20.11
N VAL A 114 3.17 14.70 -18.79
CA VAL A 114 3.80 13.67 -17.95
C VAL A 114 3.19 12.28 -18.16
N GLY A 115 1.96 12.21 -18.63
CA GLY A 115 1.24 10.95 -18.80
C GLY A 115 0.69 10.37 -17.49
N ASN A 116 -0.21 9.41 -17.62
CA ASN A 116 -0.78 8.67 -16.51
C ASN A 116 -0.04 7.34 -16.32
N PRO A 117 0.72 7.11 -15.22
CA PRO A 117 1.46 5.85 -15.02
C PRO A 117 0.53 4.64 -14.90
N PHE A 118 -0.75 4.83 -14.54
CA PHE A 118 -1.75 3.77 -14.48
C PHE A 118 -2.47 3.50 -15.81
N GLU A 119 -2.10 4.22 -16.86
CA GLU A 119 -2.60 3.91 -18.20
C GLU A 119 -2.18 2.49 -18.60
N GLN A 120 -3.16 1.72 -19.11
CA GLN A 120 -3.00 0.31 -19.46
C GLN A 120 -2.73 -0.65 -18.27
N CYS A 121 -2.91 -0.22 -17.01
CA CYS A 121 -2.95 -1.14 -15.88
C CYS A 121 -4.24 -1.97 -15.89
N THR A 122 -4.13 -3.22 -15.48
CA THR A 122 -5.31 -4.01 -15.11
C THR A 122 -5.77 -3.58 -13.72
N LYS A 123 -7.07 -3.25 -13.59
CA LYS A 123 -7.70 -2.84 -12.33
C LYS A 123 -8.52 -4.00 -11.77
N VAL A 124 -8.34 -4.31 -10.50
CA VAL A 124 -9.16 -5.26 -9.75
C VAL A 124 -9.71 -4.55 -8.52
N GLU A 125 -11.00 -4.71 -8.26
CA GLU A 125 -11.71 -4.07 -7.15
C GLU A 125 -12.19 -5.12 -6.14
N PHE A 126 -12.03 -4.81 -4.84
CA PHE A 126 -12.46 -5.66 -3.74
C PHE A 126 -13.33 -4.85 -2.78
N ASN A 127 -14.53 -5.32 -2.52
CA ASN A 127 -15.37 -4.71 -1.50
C ASN A 127 -14.91 -5.16 -0.11
N ALA A 128 -14.60 -4.19 0.75
CA ALA A 128 -14.18 -4.41 2.12
C ALA A 128 -15.13 -3.71 3.10
N ASN A 129 -15.43 -4.37 4.22
CA ASN A 129 -16.27 -3.84 5.29
C ASN A 129 -15.38 -3.42 6.46
N MET A 130 -15.40 -2.13 6.82
CA MET A 130 -14.71 -1.65 8.02
C MET A 130 -15.49 -1.92 9.29
N ASN A 131 -16.82 -1.78 9.24
CA ASN A 131 -17.75 -2.03 10.32
C ASN A 131 -19.17 -2.20 9.75
N TYR A 132 -20.17 -2.34 10.63
CA TYR A 132 -21.57 -2.56 10.26
C TYR A 132 -22.18 -1.47 9.35
N SER A 133 -21.62 -0.26 9.31
CA SER A 133 -22.17 0.90 8.61
C SER A 133 -21.24 1.52 7.55
N SER A 134 -20.04 1.00 7.37
CA SER A 134 -19.02 1.60 6.49
C SER A 134 -18.38 0.55 5.61
N THR A 135 -18.65 0.64 4.32
CA THR A 135 -18.01 -0.14 3.26
C THR A 135 -17.04 0.75 2.48
N TYR A 136 -15.99 0.16 1.99
CA TYR A 136 -15.09 0.80 1.02
C TYR A 136 -14.63 -0.23 0.00
N THR A 137 -14.08 0.26 -1.11
CA THR A 137 -13.55 -0.59 -2.17
C THR A 137 -12.04 -0.45 -2.20
N ASP A 138 -11.34 -1.54 -1.97
CA ASP A 138 -9.92 -1.62 -2.24
C ASP A 138 -9.69 -1.82 -3.73
N ILE A 139 -8.66 -1.17 -4.25
CA ILE A 139 -8.31 -1.19 -5.67
C ILE A 139 -6.87 -1.66 -5.81
N MET A 140 -6.69 -2.71 -6.60
CA MET A 140 -5.39 -3.19 -7.01
C MET A 140 -5.17 -2.85 -8.49
N LEU A 141 -4.06 -2.22 -8.79
CA LEU A 141 -3.61 -1.89 -10.14
C LEU A 141 -2.32 -2.63 -10.43
N TYR A 142 -2.24 -3.34 -11.53
CA TYR A 142 -1.00 -3.98 -11.91
C TYR A 142 -0.68 -3.80 -13.40
N LYS A 143 0.60 -3.67 -13.67
CA LYS A 143 1.17 -3.56 -15.00
C LYS A 143 2.41 -4.43 -15.09
N LYS A 144 2.47 -5.25 -16.13
CA LYS A 144 3.67 -6.00 -16.49
C LYS A 144 4.27 -5.32 -17.72
N THR A 145 5.48 -4.84 -17.61
CA THR A 145 6.29 -4.40 -18.75
C THR A 145 6.95 -5.64 -19.38
N GLY A 146 6.82 -5.78 -20.69
CA GLY A 146 7.43 -6.86 -21.46
C GLY A 146 8.95 -6.76 -21.52
#